data_26181bd191606e500a03d38d04ea04bf
#
_entry.id   26181bd191606e500a03d38d04ea04bf
#
_cell.length_a   1.000
_cell.length_b   1.000
_cell.length_c   1.000
_cell.angle_alpha   90.00
_cell.angle_beta   90.00
_cell.angle_gamma   90.00
#
_symmetry.space_group_name_H-M   'P 1'
#
loop_
_entity.id
_entity.type
_entity.pdbx_description
1 polymer ?
#
loop_
_entity_poly.entity_id
_entity_poly.type
_entity_poly.pdbx_seq_one_letter_code
_entity_poly.pdbx_strand_id
1 'polypeptide(L)'
;MEEVPAAAHRIMPDRIAAGTLMCAVAMAGGEAELTDVCPEHIGSLISKLREAGCHISCGRDTLEIRAKERPEEIKLIETLPYPGFPTDMQAQIFALCTVADGTSVIVENLFENRFRHCAELIKMGANITQKDRTAIVRGVEKLSGAVVYAKDLRGGAALTIAGLGAEGMTAVENTEYIDRGY
;
A
#
# COMPACT_ATOMS: atom_id res chain seq x y z
N MET A 1 10.24 47.66 -0.17
CA MET A 1 10.01 46.18 -0.30
C MET A 1 11.39 45.53 -0.21
N GLU A 2 11.61 44.73 0.84
CA GLU A 2 12.84 43.97 0.92
C GLU A 2 12.82 42.88 -0.16
N GLU A 3 13.88 42.78 -0.95
CA GLU A 3 14.03 41.72 -1.93
C GLU A 3 14.16 40.39 -1.20
N VAL A 4 13.29 39.45 -1.52
CA VAL A 4 13.40 38.06 -1.00
C VAL A 4 14.63 37.40 -1.64
N PRO A 5 15.61 36.95 -0.86
CA PRO A 5 16.82 36.36 -1.42
C PRO A 5 16.48 35.08 -2.19
N ALA A 6 17.17 34.85 -3.30
CA ALA A 6 17.05 33.60 -4.04
C ALA A 6 17.47 32.41 -3.16
N ALA A 7 16.61 31.39 -3.05
CA ALA A 7 16.88 30.16 -2.30
C ALA A 7 16.83 28.97 -3.23
N ALA A 8 17.80 28.04 -3.08
CA ALA A 8 17.74 26.74 -3.74
C ALA A 8 17.10 25.74 -2.76
N HIS A 9 16.08 25.01 -3.23
CA HIS A 9 15.42 23.98 -2.45
C HIS A 9 15.36 22.67 -3.24
N ARG A 10 15.73 21.54 -2.61
CA ARG A 10 15.54 20.21 -3.17
C ARG A 10 14.19 19.67 -2.69
N ILE A 11 13.33 19.29 -3.62
CA ILE A 11 12.04 18.66 -3.30
C ILE A 11 12.30 17.31 -2.63
N MET A 12 11.55 17.02 -1.57
CA MET A 12 11.63 15.71 -0.89
C MET A 12 11.14 14.58 -1.79
N PRO A 13 11.74 13.37 -1.70
CA PRO A 13 11.23 12.19 -2.36
C PRO A 13 9.78 11.88 -1.95
N ASP A 14 8.99 11.39 -2.89
CA ASP A 14 7.62 10.96 -2.59
C ASP A 14 7.62 9.64 -1.83
N ARG A 15 7.34 9.73 -0.53
CA ARG A 15 7.26 8.58 0.36
C ARG A 15 6.10 7.63 0.02
N ILE A 16 5.03 8.14 -0.60
CA ILE A 16 3.85 7.31 -0.92
C ILE A 16 4.12 6.50 -2.19
N ALA A 17 4.76 7.09 -3.20
CA ALA A 17 5.22 6.35 -4.36
C ALA A 17 6.19 5.23 -3.96
N ALA A 18 7.21 5.55 -3.13
CA ALA A 18 8.14 4.56 -2.61
C ALA A 18 7.42 3.43 -1.85
N GLY A 19 6.51 3.78 -0.93
CA GLY A 19 5.73 2.81 -0.17
C GLY A 19 4.82 1.94 -1.03
N THR A 20 4.24 2.50 -2.10
CA THR A 20 3.40 1.76 -3.05
C THR A 20 4.23 0.72 -3.81
N LEU A 21 5.44 1.08 -4.27
CA LEU A 21 6.36 0.13 -4.90
C LEU A 21 6.80 -0.98 -3.92
N MET A 22 7.04 -0.65 -2.64
CA MET A 22 7.35 -1.64 -1.62
C MET A 22 6.19 -2.63 -1.43
N CYS A 23 4.94 -2.16 -1.38
CA CYS A 23 3.77 -3.03 -1.31
C CYS A 23 3.62 -3.89 -2.57
N ALA A 24 3.97 -3.37 -3.75
CA ALA A 24 3.96 -4.14 -4.99
C ALA A 24 4.98 -5.29 -4.97
N VAL A 25 6.20 -5.03 -4.48
CA VAL A 25 7.22 -6.09 -4.28
C VAL A 25 6.75 -7.12 -3.25
N ALA A 26 6.16 -6.65 -2.13
CA ALA A 26 5.64 -7.55 -1.10
C ALA A 26 4.50 -8.44 -1.62
N MET A 27 3.67 -7.94 -2.55
CA MET A 27 2.58 -8.69 -3.17
C MET A 27 3.07 -9.71 -4.20
N ALA A 28 4.01 -9.30 -5.06
CA ALA A 28 4.49 -10.13 -6.17
C ALA A 28 5.56 -11.14 -5.75
N GLY A 29 6.17 -10.95 -4.58
CA GLY A 29 7.41 -11.62 -4.20
C GLY A 29 8.63 -11.05 -4.94
N GLY A 30 9.83 -11.47 -4.54
CA GLY A 30 11.07 -11.04 -5.17
C GLY A 30 11.81 -9.93 -4.41
N GLU A 31 12.61 -9.15 -5.12
CA GLU A 31 13.46 -8.11 -4.53
C GLU A 31 13.53 -6.84 -5.40
N ALA A 32 13.70 -5.70 -4.75
CA ALA A 32 13.94 -4.42 -5.40
C ALA A 32 14.82 -3.50 -4.55
N GLU A 33 15.58 -2.64 -5.21
CA GLU A 33 16.25 -1.49 -4.62
C GLU A 33 15.55 -0.21 -5.07
N LEU A 34 15.20 0.64 -4.11
CA LEU A 34 14.65 1.97 -4.33
C LEU A 34 15.74 2.99 -4.00
N THR A 35 16.03 3.88 -4.92
CA THR A 35 16.99 4.97 -4.76
C THR A 35 16.28 6.32 -4.68
N ASP A 36 16.97 7.36 -4.20
CA ASP A 36 16.38 8.68 -3.99
C ASP A 36 15.13 8.62 -3.08
N VAL A 37 15.19 7.83 -2.01
CA VAL A 37 14.13 7.70 -1.00
C VAL A 37 14.59 8.25 0.35
N CYS A 38 13.65 8.58 1.22
CA CYS A 38 13.93 8.90 2.61
C CYS A 38 13.27 7.86 3.53
N PRO A 39 13.99 6.80 3.95
CA PRO A 39 13.42 5.71 4.75
C PRO A 39 12.78 6.18 6.06
N GLU A 40 13.29 7.26 6.65
CA GLU A 40 12.75 7.84 7.89
C GLU A 40 11.31 8.34 7.72
N HIS A 41 10.92 8.78 6.50
CA HIS A 41 9.57 9.27 6.22
C HIS A 41 8.50 8.17 6.11
N ILE A 42 8.91 6.89 6.00
CA ILE A 42 8.02 5.73 5.84
C ILE A 42 8.28 4.63 6.88
N GLY A 43 8.88 4.98 8.01
CA GLY A 43 9.25 4.03 9.06
C GLY A 43 8.09 3.16 9.56
N SER A 44 6.89 3.72 9.68
CA SER A 44 5.69 2.97 10.08
C SER A 44 5.30 1.89 9.05
N LEU A 45 5.39 2.19 7.75
CA LEU A 45 5.16 1.20 6.69
C LEU A 45 6.26 0.12 6.68
N ILE A 46 7.54 0.52 6.80
CA ILE A 46 8.67 -0.41 6.89
C ILE A 46 8.44 -1.41 8.03
N SER A 47 7.99 -0.93 9.19
CA SER A 47 7.67 -1.79 10.33
C SER A 47 6.57 -2.81 9.98
N LYS A 48 5.51 -2.39 9.30
CA LYS A 48 4.40 -3.26 8.92
C LYS A 48 4.78 -4.28 7.83
N LEU A 49 5.61 -3.89 6.87
CA LEU A 49 6.12 -4.83 5.87
C LEU A 49 7.10 -5.85 6.48
N ARG A 50 7.88 -5.46 7.49
CA ARG A 50 8.69 -6.43 8.26
C ARG A 50 7.83 -7.40 9.07
N GLU A 51 6.71 -6.92 9.66
CA GLU A 51 5.71 -7.78 10.31
C GLU A 51 5.10 -8.78 9.30
N ALA A 52 4.89 -8.35 8.04
CA ALA A 52 4.46 -9.23 6.95
C ALA A 52 5.55 -10.18 6.42
N GLY A 53 6.74 -10.22 7.03
CA GLY A 53 7.83 -11.13 6.67
C GLY A 53 8.79 -10.60 5.60
N CYS A 54 8.70 -9.33 5.22
CA CYS A 54 9.67 -8.73 4.30
C CYS A 54 11.00 -8.43 5.00
N HIS A 55 12.11 -8.72 4.32
CA HIS A 55 13.43 -8.24 4.71
C HIS A 55 13.69 -6.88 4.10
N ILE A 56 13.93 -5.87 4.94
CA ILE A 56 14.13 -4.49 4.50
C ILE A 56 15.40 -3.94 5.11
N SER A 57 16.34 -3.50 4.25
CA SER A 57 17.56 -2.77 4.59
C SER A 57 17.41 -1.31 4.19
N CYS A 58 17.85 -0.39 5.06
CA CYS A 58 17.76 1.04 4.82
C CYS A 58 19.16 1.65 4.79
N GLY A 59 19.51 2.31 3.68
CA GLY A 59 20.64 3.19 3.55
C GLY A 59 20.25 4.64 3.92
N ARG A 60 21.09 5.59 3.53
CA ARG A 60 20.82 7.01 3.75
C ARG A 60 19.68 7.53 2.86
N ASP A 61 19.74 7.16 1.59
CA ASP A 61 18.82 7.56 0.51
C ASP A 61 18.43 6.38 -0.38
N THR A 62 18.61 5.16 0.13
CA THR A 62 18.28 3.90 -0.54
C THR A 62 17.51 2.99 0.39
N LEU A 63 16.73 2.09 -0.19
CA LEU A 63 15.98 1.08 0.51
C LEU A 63 15.96 -0.20 -0.33
N GLU A 64 16.42 -1.31 0.24
CA GLU A 64 16.30 -2.62 -0.35
C GLU A 64 15.13 -3.37 0.31
N ILE A 65 14.30 -4.01 -0.48
CA ILE A 65 13.22 -4.88 -0.01
C ILE A 65 13.31 -6.24 -0.68
N ARG A 66 13.15 -7.31 0.13
CA ARG A 66 13.00 -8.70 -0.32
C ARG A 66 11.77 -9.28 0.33
N ALA A 67 10.88 -9.86 -0.47
CA ALA A 67 9.64 -10.44 -0.02
C ALA A 67 9.59 -11.95 -0.33
N LYS A 68 8.93 -12.70 0.55
CA LYS A 68 8.56 -14.10 0.33
C LYS A 68 7.45 -14.19 -0.71
N GLU A 69 7.12 -15.40 -1.16
CA GLU A 69 5.98 -15.64 -2.07
C GLU A 69 4.63 -15.31 -1.42
N ARG A 70 4.48 -15.57 -0.12
CA ARG A 70 3.24 -15.26 0.62
C ARG A 70 3.57 -14.42 1.85
N PRO A 71 2.93 -13.25 2.04
CA PRO A 71 3.11 -12.43 3.23
C PRO A 71 2.50 -13.07 4.48
N GLU A 72 3.07 -12.77 5.64
CA GLU A 72 2.51 -13.10 6.95
C GLU A 72 1.43 -12.06 7.33
N GLU A 73 0.54 -12.42 8.27
CA GLU A 73 -0.51 -11.51 8.74
C GLU A 73 0.06 -10.26 9.40
N ILE A 74 -0.55 -9.12 9.15
CA ILE A 74 -0.32 -7.89 9.90
C ILE A 74 -1.49 -7.72 10.87
N LYS A 75 -1.26 -7.98 12.16
CA LYS A 75 -2.35 -8.07 13.15
C LYS A 75 -3.23 -6.84 13.21
N LEU A 76 -2.61 -5.66 13.26
CA LEU A 76 -3.33 -4.40 13.38
C LEU A 76 -2.64 -3.29 12.57
N ILE A 77 -3.42 -2.59 11.77
CA ILE A 77 -3.03 -1.37 11.07
C ILE A 77 -4.01 -0.28 11.48
N GLU A 78 -3.50 0.77 12.10
CA GLU A 78 -4.30 1.95 12.46
C GLU A 78 -3.71 3.19 11.80
N THR A 79 -4.53 3.89 11.02
CA THR A 79 -4.08 5.15 10.43
C THR A 79 -4.05 6.25 11.49
N LEU A 80 -2.93 6.97 11.54
CA LEU A 80 -2.67 8.04 12.50
C LEU A 80 -1.91 9.18 11.82
N PRO A 81 -1.99 10.40 12.37
CA PRO A 81 -1.11 11.49 11.93
C PRO A 81 0.36 11.11 12.01
N TYR A 82 1.18 11.73 11.15
CA TYR A 82 2.63 11.52 11.17
C TYR A 82 3.20 11.72 12.60
N PRO A 83 4.09 10.84 13.08
CA PRO A 83 4.79 9.75 12.39
C PRO A 83 4.04 8.39 12.43
N GLY A 84 2.75 8.36 12.72
CA GLY A 84 1.92 7.15 12.68
C GLY A 84 1.77 6.59 11.27
N PHE A 85 0.96 5.52 11.12
CA PHE A 85 0.74 4.89 9.82
C PHE A 85 -0.10 5.80 8.92
N PRO A 86 0.41 6.20 7.72
CA PRO A 86 -0.25 7.17 6.88
C PRO A 86 -1.49 6.57 6.19
N THR A 87 -2.61 7.31 6.24
CA THR A 87 -3.84 6.93 5.54
C THR A 87 -3.64 6.76 4.03
N ASP A 88 -2.66 7.45 3.43
CA ASP A 88 -2.33 7.32 2.01
C ASP A 88 -1.67 5.98 1.66
N MET A 89 -1.25 5.19 2.63
CA MET A 89 -0.75 3.83 2.45
C MET A 89 -1.74 2.75 2.90
N GLN A 90 -2.91 3.16 3.43
CA GLN A 90 -3.91 2.24 3.96
C GLN A 90 -4.42 1.27 2.89
N ALA A 91 -4.77 1.75 1.71
CA ALA A 91 -5.33 0.92 0.64
C ALA A 91 -4.31 -0.07 0.06
N GLN A 92 -3.04 0.34 -0.08
CA GLN A 92 -1.97 -0.50 -0.62
C GLN A 92 -1.62 -1.65 0.33
N ILE A 93 -1.45 -1.36 1.62
CA ILE A 93 -1.18 -2.40 2.62
C ILE A 93 -2.42 -3.30 2.83
N PHE A 94 -3.63 -2.75 2.65
CA PHE A 94 -4.87 -3.51 2.68
C PHE A 94 -4.89 -4.59 1.60
N ALA A 95 -4.50 -4.23 0.35
CA ALA A 95 -4.40 -5.19 -0.75
C ALA A 95 -3.45 -6.35 -0.37
N LEU A 96 -2.28 -6.05 0.24
CA LEU A 96 -1.35 -7.07 0.71
C LEU A 96 -1.99 -8.01 1.74
N CYS A 97 -2.76 -7.47 2.69
CA CYS A 97 -3.44 -8.27 3.72
C CYS A 97 -4.45 -9.26 3.12
N THR A 98 -4.95 -9.04 1.88
CA THR A 98 -5.93 -9.96 1.27
C THR A 98 -5.36 -11.33 0.94
N VAL A 99 -4.04 -11.45 0.78
CA VAL A 99 -3.34 -12.72 0.50
C VAL A 99 -2.45 -13.18 1.66
N ALA A 100 -2.38 -12.42 2.74
CA ALA A 100 -1.55 -12.74 3.90
C ALA A 100 -1.99 -14.04 4.60
N ASP A 101 -1.04 -14.75 5.20
CA ASP A 101 -1.36 -15.97 5.95
C ASP A 101 -1.88 -15.64 7.35
N GLY A 102 -3.19 -15.50 7.45
CA GLY A 102 -3.88 -15.16 8.70
C GLY A 102 -4.92 -14.06 8.57
N THR A 103 -5.16 -13.32 9.65
CA THR A 103 -6.20 -12.29 9.74
C THR A 103 -5.62 -10.96 10.17
N SER A 104 -5.88 -9.92 9.38
CA SER A 104 -5.48 -8.54 9.66
C SER A 104 -6.68 -7.68 10.01
N VAL A 105 -6.50 -6.75 10.93
CA VAL A 105 -7.50 -5.73 11.29
C VAL A 105 -6.98 -4.36 10.86
N ILE A 106 -7.81 -3.62 10.13
CA ILE A 106 -7.45 -2.30 9.61
C ILE A 106 -8.46 -1.28 10.13
N VAL A 107 -7.97 -0.25 10.81
CA VAL A 107 -8.77 0.83 11.38
C VAL A 107 -8.38 2.15 10.71
N GLU A 108 -9.35 2.81 10.09
CA GLU A 108 -9.16 4.12 9.47
C GLU A 108 -9.65 5.23 10.40
N ASN A 109 -8.72 5.91 11.05
CA ASN A 109 -9.05 6.93 12.04
C ASN A 109 -9.18 8.35 11.47
N LEU A 110 -8.66 8.61 10.25
CA LEU A 110 -8.57 9.95 9.69
C LEU A 110 -9.73 10.30 8.75
N PHE A 111 -10.18 9.35 7.90
CA PHE A 111 -11.23 9.59 6.92
C PHE A 111 -12.39 8.61 7.04
N GLU A 112 -13.60 9.06 6.67
CA GLU A 112 -14.83 8.28 6.84
C GLU A 112 -15.06 7.25 5.73
N ASN A 113 -14.70 7.54 4.49
CA ASN A 113 -15.03 6.71 3.32
C ASN A 113 -13.78 6.18 2.59
N ARG A 114 -12.84 5.61 3.34
CA ARG A 114 -11.54 5.18 2.79
C ARG A 114 -11.51 3.74 2.28
N PHE A 115 -12.58 2.95 2.50
CA PHE A 115 -12.68 1.53 2.13
C PHE A 115 -13.40 1.28 0.78
N ARG A 116 -13.43 2.25 -0.13
CA ARG A 116 -14.12 2.12 -1.43
C ARG A 116 -13.56 0.99 -2.31
N HIS A 117 -12.30 0.65 -2.15
CA HIS A 117 -11.63 -0.45 -2.86
C HIS A 117 -12.05 -1.84 -2.37
N CYS A 118 -12.63 -1.98 -1.18
CA CYS A 118 -13.01 -3.29 -0.62
C CYS A 118 -13.97 -4.05 -1.53
N ALA A 119 -14.99 -3.39 -2.08
CA ALA A 119 -15.96 -4.04 -2.96
C ALA A 119 -15.30 -4.60 -4.24
N GLU A 120 -14.28 -3.92 -4.75
CA GLU A 120 -13.55 -4.37 -5.94
C GLU A 120 -12.60 -5.54 -5.59
N LEU A 121 -11.92 -5.50 -4.44
CA LEU A 121 -11.11 -6.63 -3.95
C LEU A 121 -11.96 -7.88 -3.68
N ILE A 122 -13.21 -7.72 -3.20
CA ILE A 122 -14.13 -8.84 -3.02
C ILE A 122 -14.47 -9.51 -4.37
N LYS A 123 -14.59 -8.75 -5.47
CA LYS A 123 -14.76 -9.32 -6.82
C LYS A 123 -13.56 -10.19 -7.23
N MET A 124 -12.37 -9.87 -6.74
CA MET A 124 -11.14 -10.65 -6.94
C MET A 124 -11.05 -11.86 -5.99
N GLY A 125 -12.07 -12.10 -5.15
CA GLY A 125 -12.10 -13.22 -4.21
C GLY A 125 -11.58 -12.94 -2.80
N ALA A 126 -11.29 -11.68 -2.47
CA ALA A 126 -10.84 -11.32 -1.13
C ALA A 126 -11.93 -11.55 -0.06
N ASN A 127 -11.54 -12.05 1.11
CA ASN A 127 -12.42 -12.27 2.25
C ASN A 127 -12.35 -11.09 3.22
N ILE A 128 -13.27 -10.15 3.05
CA ILE A 128 -13.28 -8.86 3.76
C ILE A 128 -14.62 -8.71 4.50
N THR A 129 -14.56 -8.33 5.77
CA THR A 129 -15.71 -7.88 6.54
C THR A 129 -15.44 -6.45 6.99
N GLN A 130 -16.20 -5.49 6.44
CA GLN A 130 -16.09 -4.07 6.77
C GLN A 130 -17.29 -3.62 7.62
N LYS A 131 -16.99 -2.86 8.67
CA LYS A 131 -18.02 -2.15 9.46
C LYS A 131 -17.45 -0.78 9.87
N ASP A 132 -18.15 0.27 9.48
CA ASP A 132 -17.77 1.66 9.77
C ASP A 132 -16.32 1.96 9.34
N ARG A 133 -15.46 2.31 10.28
CA ARG A 133 -14.05 2.63 10.08
C ARG A 133 -13.11 1.44 10.29
N THR A 134 -13.65 0.22 10.39
CA THR A 134 -12.86 -0.99 10.65
C THR A 134 -13.13 -2.02 9.57
N ALA A 135 -12.07 -2.66 9.12
CA ALA A 135 -12.15 -3.83 8.24
C ALA A 135 -11.35 -4.99 8.83
N ILE A 136 -11.93 -6.18 8.75
CA ILE A 136 -11.29 -7.46 9.07
C ILE A 136 -11.03 -8.14 7.74
N VAL A 137 -9.77 -8.42 7.46
CA VAL A 137 -9.31 -9.07 6.24
C VAL A 137 -8.76 -10.44 6.60
N ARG A 138 -9.40 -11.48 6.09
CA ARG A 138 -8.89 -12.85 6.20
C ARG A 138 -8.18 -13.18 4.90
N GLY A 139 -6.88 -13.36 4.96
CA GLY A 139 -6.10 -13.60 3.78
C GLY A 139 -6.50 -14.91 3.09
N VAL A 140 -6.65 -14.85 1.79
CA VAL A 140 -6.88 -16.02 0.92
C VAL A 140 -5.55 -16.47 0.33
N GLU A 141 -5.48 -17.70 -0.15
CA GLU A 141 -4.25 -18.23 -0.75
C GLU A 141 -3.84 -17.41 -1.99
N LYS A 142 -4.83 -17.08 -2.84
CA LYS A 142 -4.65 -16.26 -4.02
C LYS A 142 -5.93 -15.48 -4.35
N LEU A 143 -5.75 -14.33 -4.99
CA LEU A 143 -6.82 -13.59 -5.64
C LEU A 143 -7.00 -14.10 -7.07
N SER A 144 -8.19 -13.88 -7.64
CA SER A 144 -8.49 -14.15 -9.03
C SER A 144 -8.52 -12.85 -9.84
N GLY A 145 -7.99 -12.90 -11.05
CA GLY A 145 -8.07 -11.79 -11.99
C GLY A 145 -9.51 -11.40 -12.29
N ALA A 146 -9.79 -10.10 -12.35
CA ALA A 146 -11.12 -9.56 -12.61
C ALA A 146 -11.04 -8.18 -13.27
N VAL A 147 -12.17 -7.72 -13.82
CA VAL A 147 -12.33 -6.31 -14.19
C VAL A 147 -12.77 -5.53 -12.96
N VAL A 148 -11.94 -4.60 -12.51
CA VAL A 148 -12.13 -3.79 -11.32
C VAL A 148 -12.03 -2.30 -11.63
N TYR A 149 -12.68 -1.46 -10.85
CA TYR A 149 -12.82 -0.04 -11.13
C TYR A 149 -12.18 0.81 -10.05
N ALA A 150 -11.18 1.62 -10.41
CA ALA A 150 -10.63 2.62 -9.52
C ALA A 150 -11.72 3.65 -9.19
N LYS A 151 -11.85 3.98 -7.90
CA LYS A 151 -12.82 4.98 -7.39
C LYS A 151 -12.13 6.20 -6.79
N ASP A 152 -10.85 6.08 -6.57
CA ASP A 152 -9.94 7.13 -6.11
C ASP A 152 -8.49 6.69 -6.38
N LEU A 153 -7.56 7.63 -6.20
CA LEU A 153 -6.12 7.45 -6.44
C LEU A 153 -5.54 6.24 -5.67
N ARG A 154 -5.76 6.17 -4.37
CA ARG A 154 -5.13 5.16 -3.50
C ARG A 154 -5.79 3.78 -3.65
N GLY A 155 -7.11 3.79 -3.82
CA GLY A 155 -7.85 2.57 -4.15
C GLY A 155 -7.42 1.99 -5.50
N GLY A 156 -7.22 2.82 -6.53
CA GLY A 156 -6.71 2.38 -7.82
C GLY A 156 -5.32 1.73 -7.71
N ALA A 157 -4.39 2.36 -7.00
CA ALA A 157 -3.07 1.77 -6.74
C ALA A 157 -3.18 0.42 -6.00
N ALA A 158 -4.07 0.32 -5.01
CA ALA A 158 -4.30 -0.94 -4.30
C ALA A 158 -4.82 -2.06 -5.21
N LEU A 159 -5.73 -1.75 -6.14
CA LEU A 159 -6.24 -2.71 -7.12
C LEU A 159 -5.15 -3.16 -8.11
N THR A 160 -4.27 -2.24 -8.51
CA THR A 160 -3.10 -2.57 -9.34
C THR A 160 -2.16 -3.53 -8.60
N ILE A 161 -1.86 -3.25 -7.33
CA ILE A 161 -1.05 -4.14 -6.47
C ILE A 161 -1.74 -5.51 -6.34
N ALA A 162 -3.04 -5.55 -6.05
CA ALA A 162 -3.79 -6.80 -5.95
C ALA A 162 -3.72 -7.62 -7.25
N GLY A 163 -3.76 -6.95 -8.41
CA GLY A 163 -3.61 -7.57 -9.72
C GLY A 163 -2.25 -8.26 -9.94
N LEU A 164 -1.18 -7.76 -9.33
CA LEU A 164 0.16 -8.37 -9.42
C LEU A 164 0.22 -9.75 -8.73
N GLY A 165 -0.57 -9.95 -7.66
CA GLY A 165 -0.63 -11.22 -6.93
C GLY A 165 -1.80 -12.12 -7.32
N ALA A 166 -2.64 -11.71 -8.31
CA ALA A 166 -3.82 -12.45 -8.71
C ALA A 166 -3.51 -13.49 -9.80
N GLU A 167 -4.23 -14.61 -9.79
CA GLU A 167 -4.21 -15.56 -10.89
C GLU A 167 -5.10 -15.09 -12.06
N GLY A 168 -4.57 -15.14 -13.27
CA GLY A 168 -5.28 -14.72 -14.48
C GLY A 168 -5.09 -13.23 -14.78
N MET A 169 -5.95 -12.69 -15.61
CA MET A 169 -5.87 -11.29 -16.07
C MET A 169 -6.70 -10.38 -15.16
N THR A 170 -6.09 -9.32 -14.67
CA THR A 170 -6.77 -8.21 -14.00
C THR A 170 -6.78 -6.99 -14.90
N ALA A 171 -7.94 -6.40 -15.14
CA ALA A 171 -8.08 -5.12 -15.80
C ALA A 171 -8.54 -4.06 -14.79
N VAL A 172 -7.77 -3.01 -14.64
CA VAL A 172 -8.12 -1.86 -13.78
C VAL A 172 -8.65 -0.75 -14.68
N GLU A 173 -9.92 -0.43 -14.53
CA GLU A 173 -10.60 0.64 -15.25
C GLU A 173 -10.58 1.96 -14.46
N ASN A 174 -10.89 3.08 -15.13
CA ASN A 174 -10.87 4.44 -14.57
C ASN A 174 -9.46 4.84 -14.12
N THR A 175 -8.45 4.55 -14.95
CA THR A 175 -7.02 4.80 -14.64
C THR A 175 -6.70 6.29 -14.47
N GLU A 176 -7.54 7.21 -14.93
CA GLU A 176 -7.42 8.65 -14.71
C GLU A 176 -7.29 9.04 -13.23
N TYR A 177 -7.81 8.21 -12.32
CA TYR A 177 -7.61 8.41 -10.88
C TYR A 177 -6.17 8.10 -10.45
N ILE A 178 -5.51 7.16 -11.12
CA ILE A 178 -4.14 6.72 -10.81
C ILE A 178 -3.14 7.67 -11.48
N ASP A 179 -3.34 7.97 -12.77
CA ASP A 179 -2.42 8.73 -13.63
C ASP A 179 -2.13 10.16 -13.09
N ARG A 180 -3.02 10.73 -12.30
CA ARG A 180 -2.84 12.06 -11.72
C ARG A 180 -1.89 12.12 -10.53
N GLY A 181 -1.41 10.99 -9.99
CA GLY A 181 -0.62 11.00 -8.76
C GLY A 181 0.37 9.85 -8.59
N TYR A 182 0.62 9.11 -9.67
CA TYR A 182 1.69 8.10 -9.76
C TYR A 182 2.43 8.26 -11.09
#